data_82d08582d49b61e8b45661c9291b5c5c
#
_entry.id   82d08582d49b61e8b45661c9291b5c5c
#
_cell.length_a   1.000
_cell.length_b   1.000
_cell.length_c   1.000
_cell.angle_alpha   90.00
_cell.angle_beta   90.00
_cell.angle_gamma   90.00
#
_symmetry.space_group_name_H-M   'P 1'
#
loop_
_entity.id
_entity.type
_entity.pdbx_description
1 polymer ?
#
loop_
_entity_poly.entity_id
_entity_poly.type
_entity_poly.pdbx_seq_one_letter_code
_entity_poly.pdbx_strand_id
1 'polypeptide(L)'
;MRCTSVLLLLLLARSLTAQDYGQKLRQLDDYIERARQQWEVPGLAVAVVKEGQNLWCKGYGNRNIGHPEAVDVQTLFAICSTTKAMTAACMSMLIDEGKVAWEDQVVDILPNFQLSDPRWTKEIRVRDLFTHNTGMGNADLLWYLWDYEPDIIMEKMKYVDPAYPLRGGYTYQNNMYAVAGQVIEKISGKPWQEFIQERIFVPLKMTNTFPTQKLSLAYVNRSSPHSRYQGKVTAFADESADQIAPAGAVWSTIEDMQKWMQFVLDSARVDGQRLISQENYQEWLKPQTIVSDAGFYPTQRLTKPHWKTYALGWFQHDYHGRAVSFHTGSLQGTIAIIGLIPDEHLGVYVFGNLDHAEVRHAIMYKVFDIFGEHDDGRDWSSEFLELYQETRSNADTTNKVTVQILPSYALQDFLGTYEDSYLGDIEIKEEDGTLVLLVGPKDKAKLISKNRNTFNLQYISRPYMTTTSLTFEDDGDKIIGFRYFNRFFKKKNSN
;
A
#
# COMPACT_ATOMS: atom_id res chain seq x y z
N MET A 1 19.76 23.49 -51.55
CA MET A 1 18.32 23.73 -51.22
C MET A 1 17.60 22.60 -50.51
N ARG A 2 17.96 21.31 -50.65
CA ARG A 2 17.23 20.20 -49.94
C ARG A 2 17.51 20.10 -48.44
N CYS A 3 18.72 20.46 -47.94
CA CYS A 3 19.00 20.38 -46.51
C CYS A 3 18.32 21.46 -45.64
N THR A 4 18.09 22.66 -46.20
CA THR A 4 17.39 23.74 -45.47
C THR A 4 15.92 23.47 -45.28
N SER A 5 15.24 22.79 -46.24
CA SER A 5 13.82 22.43 -46.11
C SER A 5 13.57 21.34 -45.08
N VAL A 6 14.47 20.36 -44.94
CA VAL A 6 14.35 19.30 -43.92
C VAL A 6 14.55 19.86 -42.49
N LEU A 7 15.52 20.81 -42.33
CA LEU A 7 15.77 21.47 -41.04
C LEU A 7 14.57 22.33 -40.61
N LEU A 8 13.94 23.03 -41.56
CA LEU A 8 12.74 23.86 -41.30
C LEU A 8 11.51 23.02 -40.94
N LEU A 9 11.33 21.86 -41.59
CA LEU A 9 10.27 20.91 -41.27
C LEU A 9 10.49 20.28 -39.87
N LEU A 10 11.71 19.96 -39.49
CA LEU A 10 12.02 19.43 -38.14
C LEU A 10 11.83 20.48 -37.07
N LEU A 11 12.14 21.76 -37.33
CA LEU A 11 11.91 22.86 -36.40
C LEU A 11 10.41 23.17 -36.25
N LEU A 12 9.64 23.13 -37.33
CA LEU A 12 8.17 23.30 -37.30
C LEU A 12 7.49 22.13 -36.58
N ALA A 13 7.90 20.89 -36.82
CA ALA A 13 7.37 19.72 -36.08
C ALA A 13 7.67 19.80 -34.57
N ARG A 14 8.89 20.22 -34.19
CA ARG A 14 9.22 20.43 -32.76
C ARG A 14 8.43 21.58 -32.12
N SER A 15 8.12 22.64 -32.87
CA SER A 15 7.33 23.77 -32.37
C SER A 15 5.85 23.38 -32.18
N LEU A 16 5.29 22.56 -33.06
CA LEU A 16 3.91 22.08 -32.96
C LEU A 16 3.75 21.11 -31.77
N THR A 17 4.69 20.18 -31.56
CA THR A 17 4.66 19.24 -30.42
C THR A 17 4.86 19.99 -29.09
N ALA A 18 5.74 20.97 -29.01
CA ALA A 18 5.94 21.76 -27.80
C ALA A 18 4.72 22.61 -27.43
N GLN A 19 4.00 23.13 -28.42
CA GLN A 19 2.77 23.90 -28.20
C GLN A 19 1.63 22.99 -27.71
N ASP A 20 1.53 21.77 -28.22
CA ASP A 20 0.52 20.77 -27.81
C ASP A 20 0.75 20.33 -26.36
N TYR A 21 1.99 20.02 -25.96
CA TYR A 21 2.30 19.69 -24.56
C TYR A 21 2.02 20.87 -23.61
N GLY A 22 2.30 22.11 -23.99
CA GLY A 22 2.02 23.27 -23.17
C GLY A 22 0.53 23.46 -22.84
N GLN A 23 -0.38 23.14 -23.77
CA GLN A 23 -1.81 23.18 -23.52
C GLN A 23 -2.26 22.00 -22.64
N LYS A 24 -1.81 20.79 -22.95
CA LYS A 24 -2.10 19.57 -22.16
C LYS A 24 -1.63 19.70 -20.70
N LEU A 25 -0.48 20.28 -20.49
CA LEU A 25 0.07 20.51 -19.13
C LEU A 25 -0.76 21.53 -18.34
N ARG A 26 -1.23 22.61 -18.97
CA ARG A 26 -2.16 23.56 -18.30
C ARG A 26 -3.50 22.89 -17.96
N GLN A 27 -4.05 22.10 -18.87
CA GLN A 27 -5.29 21.35 -18.63
C GLN A 27 -5.12 20.37 -17.45
N LEU A 28 -3.98 19.68 -17.38
CA LEU A 28 -3.66 18.78 -16.28
C LEU A 28 -3.51 19.53 -14.95
N ASP A 29 -2.81 20.67 -14.95
CA ASP A 29 -2.60 21.50 -13.75
C ASP A 29 -3.94 21.95 -13.14
N ASP A 30 -4.81 22.52 -13.98
CA ASP A 30 -6.15 22.94 -13.56
C ASP A 30 -7.00 21.76 -13.07
N TYR A 31 -6.88 20.61 -13.72
CA TYR A 31 -7.59 19.40 -13.30
C TYR A 31 -7.14 18.89 -11.94
N ILE A 32 -5.84 18.78 -11.70
CA ILE A 32 -5.28 18.29 -10.43
C ILE A 32 -5.73 19.18 -9.27
N GLU A 33 -5.62 20.51 -9.41
CA GLU A 33 -6.01 21.43 -8.34
C GLU A 33 -7.52 21.36 -8.04
N ARG A 34 -8.37 21.29 -9.07
CA ARG A 34 -9.83 21.11 -8.86
C ARG A 34 -10.13 19.77 -8.19
N ALA A 35 -9.50 18.68 -8.65
CA ALA A 35 -9.68 17.35 -8.05
C ALA A 35 -9.23 17.34 -6.59
N ARG A 36 -8.07 17.95 -6.27
CA ARG A 36 -7.60 18.08 -4.90
C ARG A 36 -8.63 18.76 -3.99
N GLN A 37 -9.19 19.89 -4.45
CA GLN A 37 -10.22 20.64 -3.69
C GLN A 37 -11.51 19.83 -3.57
N GLN A 38 -11.97 19.19 -4.63
CA GLN A 38 -13.20 18.39 -4.67
C GLN A 38 -13.14 17.19 -3.70
N TRP A 39 -11.96 16.56 -3.56
CA TRP A 39 -11.72 15.46 -2.63
C TRP A 39 -11.29 15.94 -1.23
N GLU A 40 -11.12 17.26 -1.02
CA GLU A 40 -10.65 17.90 0.22
C GLU A 40 -9.29 17.37 0.68
N VAL A 41 -8.39 17.01 -0.27
CA VAL A 41 -7.05 16.55 0.06
C VAL A 41 -6.19 17.77 0.44
N PRO A 42 -5.58 17.78 1.65
CA PRO A 42 -4.76 18.94 2.06
C PRO A 42 -3.58 19.19 1.14
N GLY A 43 -2.89 18.13 0.73
CA GLY A 43 -1.72 18.22 -0.14
C GLY A 43 -1.58 17.05 -1.09
N LEU A 44 -1.13 17.34 -2.31
CA LEU A 44 -0.78 16.37 -3.35
C LEU A 44 0.60 16.69 -3.93
N ALA A 45 1.28 15.68 -4.47
CA ALA A 45 2.42 15.87 -5.37
C ALA A 45 2.26 14.93 -6.57
N VAL A 46 2.48 15.44 -7.78
CA VAL A 46 2.24 14.70 -9.03
C VAL A 46 3.43 14.84 -9.96
N ALA A 47 3.86 13.72 -10.56
CA ALA A 47 4.85 13.68 -11.62
C ALA A 47 4.34 12.91 -12.83
N VAL A 48 4.71 13.36 -14.02
CA VAL A 48 4.43 12.68 -15.29
C VAL A 48 5.73 12.58 -16.09
N VAL A 49 6.01 11.39 -16.59
CA VAL A 49 7.12 11.11 -17.52
C VAL A 49 6.56 10.53 -18.82
N LYS A 50 7.11 10.95 -19.96
CA LYS A 50 6.78 10.39 -21.27
C LYS A 50 8.01 10.42 -22.16
N GLU A 51 8.27 9.31 -22.86
CA GLU A 51 9.37 9.20 -23.84
C GLU A 51 10.73 9.65 -23.26
N GLY A 52 11.02 9.26 -22.01
CA GLY A 52 12.26 9.64 -21.31
C GLY A 52 12.32 11.10 -20.85
N GLN A 53 11.24 11.87 -21.00
CA GLN A 53 11.17 13.27 -20.58
C GLN A 53 10.35 13.45 -19.30
N ASN A 54 10.83 14.29 -18.40
CA ASN A 54 10.06 14.78 -17.25
C ASN A 54 9.08 15.87 -17.70
N LEU A 55 7.85 15.51 -18.05
CA LEU A 55 6.85 16.45 -18.53
C LEU A 55 6.28 17.33 -17.43
N TRP A 56 6.09 16.75 -16.23
CA TRP A 56 5.46 17.43 -15.11
C TRP A 56 6.04 16.97 -13.78
N CYS A 57 6.22 17.91 -12.85
CA CYS A 57 6.58 17.65 -11.47
C CYS A 57 6.15 18.83 -10.61
N LYS A 58 5.12 18.65 -9.76
CA LYS A 58 4.58 19.78 -8.99
C LYS A 58 3.90 19.30 -7.70
N GLY A 59 4.03 20.10 -6.64
CA GLY A 59 3.27 19.99 -5.39
C GLY A 59 2.05 20.93 -5.39
N TYR A 60 1.01 20.55 -4.64
CA TYR A 60 -0.26 21.27 -4.51
C TYR A 60 -0.71 21.27 -3.05
N GLY A 61 -1.30 22.37 -2.60
CA GLY A 61 -1.83 22.49 -1.25
C GLY A 61 -0.73 22.47 -0.17
N ASN A 62 -1.08 21.98 1.02
CA ASN A 62 -0.26 22.10 2.22
C ASN A 62 0.20 20.73 2.75
N ARG A 63 1.39 20.70 3.37
CA ARG A 63 1.92 19.51 4.04
C ARG A 63 1.09 19.10 5.25
N ASN A 64 0.51 20.09 5.93
CA ASN A 64 -0.34 19.87 7.11
C ASN A 64 -1.50 20.89 7.07
N ILE A 65 -2.72 20.41 7.33
CA ILE A 65 -3.90 21.30 7.38
C ILE A 65 -3.76 22.31 8.53
N GLY A 66 -4.10 23.57 8.26
CA GLY A 66 -3.95 24.64 9.25
C GLY A 66 -2.55 25.22 9.38
N HIS A 67 -1.57 24.71 8.61
CA HIS A 67 -0.21 25.20 8.55
C HIS A 67 0.11 25.79 7.16
N PRO A 68 0.94 26.83 7.03
CA PRO A 68 1.17 27.52 5.76
C PRO A 68 2.15 26.81 4.83
N GLU A 69 2.87 25.80 5.32
CA GLU A 69 3.93 25.14 4.54
C GLU A 69 3.33 24.35 3.38
N ALA A 70 3.65 24.81 2.17
CA ALA A 70 3.18 24.18 0.95
C ALA A 70 3.85 22.83 0.69
N VAL A 71 3.15 21.94 -0.03
CA VAL A 71 3.77 20.79 -0.68
C VAL A 71 4.55 21.25 -1.88
N ASP A 72 5.80 20.83 -1.98
CA ASP A 72 6.70 21.04 -3.12
C ASP A 72 7.24 19.72 -3.66
N VAL A 73 8.11 19.78 -4.67
CA VAL A 73 8.67 18.60 -5.34
C VAL A 73 9.63 17.79 -4.45
N GLN A 74 10.11 18.37 -3.37
CA GLN A 74 10.99 17.75 -2.38
C GLN A 74 10.25 17.39 -1.09
N THR A 75 8.95 17.60 -1.01
CA THR A 75 8.16 17.15 0.14
C THR A 75 8.16 15.62 0.20
N LEU A 76 8.54 15.10 1.36
CA LEU A 76 8.64 13.67 1.62
C LEU A 76 7.27 13.06 1.95
N PHE A 77 6.94 11.96 1.29
CA PHE A 77 5.74 11.16 1.52
C PHE A 77 6.10 9.68 1.70
N ALA A 78 5.28 8.94 2.44
CA ALA A 78 5.34 7.48 2.40
C ALA A 78 4.88 6.98 1.02
N ILE A 79 5.71 6.18 0.34
CA ILE A 79 5.32 5.54 -0.92
C ILE A 79 4.46 4.29 -0.68
N CYS A 80 4.44 3.81 0.56
CA CYS A 80 3.64 2.67 1.00
C CYS A 80 3.86 1.45 0.08
N SER A 81 2.80 0.75 -0.29
CA SER A 81 2.88 -0.50 -1.06
C SER A 81 3.47 -0.37 -2.48
N THR A 82 3.71 0.84 -3.01
CA THR A 82 4.51 0.96 -4.24
C THR A 82 5.98 0.55 -4.04
N THR A 83 6.43 0.36 -2.79
CA THR A 83 7.70 -0.27 -2.38
C THR A 83 7.83 -1.70 -2.94
N LYS A 84 6.73 -2.43 -3.07
CA LYS A 84 6.73 -3.84 -3.50
C LYS A 84 7.45 -4.08 -4.83
N ALA A 85 7.24 -3.19 -5.78
CA ALA A 85 7.91 -3.26 -7.07
C ALA A 85 9.45 -3.10 -6.94
N MET A 86 9.90 -2.25 -6.02
CA MET A 86 11.32 -2.08 -5.73
C MET A 86 11.93 -3.32 -5.07
N THR A 87 11.20 -3.98 -4.16
CA THR A 87 11.63 -5.23 -3.53
C THR A 87 11.75 -6.35 -4.57
N ALA A 88 10.80 -6.45 -5.51
CA ALA A 88 10.87 -7.40 -6.62
C ALA A 88 12.06 -7.11 -7.56
N ALA A 89 12.37 -5.83 -7.82
CA ALA A 89 13.55 -5.43 -8.57
C ALA A 89 14.84 -5.86 -7.86
N CYS A 90 14.93 -5.71 -6.53
CA CYS A 90 16.06 -6.20 -5.74
C CYS A 90 16.26 -7.72 -5.89
N MET A 91 15.17 -8.49 -5.83
CA MET A 91 15.22 -9.94 -6.04
C MET A 91 15.68 -10.29 -7.46
N SER A 92 15.15 -9.59 -8.47
CA SER A 92 15.56 -9.78 -9.88
C SER A 92 17.07 -9.58 -10.07
N MET A 93 17.68 -8.63 -9.38
CA MET A 93 19.12 -8.39 -9.42
C MET A 93 19.93 -9.56 -8.82
N LEU A 94 19.45 -10.15 -7.72
CA LEU A 94 20.09 -11.34 -7.12
C LEU A 94 19.97 -12.58 -8.00
N ILE A 95 18.88 -12.69 -8.74
CA ILE A 95 18.67 -13.77 -9.72
C ILE A 95 19.60 -13.58 -10.92
N ASP A 96 19.76 -12.36 -11.42
CA ASP A 96 20.74 -12.04 -12.48
C ASP A 96 22.18 -12.35 -12.06
N GLU A 97 22.49 -12.24 -10.77
CA GLU A 97 23.78 -12.61 -10.19
C GLU A 97 23.93 -14.13 -9.98
N GLY A 98 22.92 -14.93 -10.29
CA GLY A 98 22.92 -16.38 -10.11
C GLY A 98 22.96 -16.85 -8.65
N LYS A 99 22.58 -16.00 -7.70
CA LYS A 99 22.61 -16.27 -6.27
C LYS A 99 21.37 -17.01 -5.76
N VAL A 100 20.27 -16.90 -6.48
CA VAL A 100 18.96 -17.49 -6.20
C VAL A 100 18.18 -17.60 -7.51
N ALA A 101 17.19 -18.50 -7.58
CA ALA A 101 16.27 -18.62 -8.71
C ALA A 101 14.82 -18.34 -8.25
N TRP A 102 13.97 -17.90 -9.18
CA TRP A 102 12.54 -17.72 -8.92
C TRP A 102 11.85 -19.00 -8.41
N GLU A 103 12.36 -20.16 -8.83
CA GLU A 103 11.79 -21.48 -8.53
C GLU A 103 12.39 -22.14 -7.27
N ASP A 104 13.39 -21.52 -6.62
CA ASP A 104 13.98 -22.05 -5.40
C ASP A 104 12.94 -22.06 -4.27
N GLN A 105 12.97 -23.10 -3.44
CA GLN A 105 12.06 -23.26 -2.31
C GLN A 105 12.50 -22.34 -1.16
N VAL A 106 11.54 -21.60 -0.59
CA VAL A 106 11.82 -20.65 0.49
C VAL A 106 12.39 -21.34 1.73
N VAL A 107 11.95 -22.57 2.03
CA VAL A 107 12.43 -23.32 3.20
C VAL A 107 13.91 -23.71 3.10
N ASP A 108 14.47 -23.84 1.90
CA ASP A 108 15.89 -24.13 1.71
C ASP A 108 16.76 -22.91 2.03
N ILE A 109 16.20 -21.71 1.91
CA ILE A 109 16.88 -20.44 2.19
C ILE A 109 16.62 -20.01 3.63
N LEU A 110 15.34 -20.12 4.08
CA LEU A 110 14.86 -19.76 5.41
C LEU A 110 14.23 -20.99 6.09
N PRO A 111 15.01 -21.84 6.78
CA PRO A 111 14.51 -23.10 7.37
C PRO A 111 13.40 -22.92 8.42
N ASN A 112 13.29 -21.73 9.00
CA ASN A 112 12.25 -21.40 9.98
C ASN A 112 10.93 -20.92 9.34
N PHE A 113 10.89 -20.75 8.02
CA PHE A 113 9.65 -20.37 7.32
C PHE A 113 8.63 -21.51 7.40
N GLN A 114 7.41 -21.20 7.87
CA GLN A 114 6.32 -22.15 8.01
C GLN A 114 4.97 -21.52 7.72
N LEU A 115 4.14 -22.24 6.96
CA LEU A 115 2.72 -21.98 6.81
C LEU A 115 1.90 -23.01 7.58
N SER A 116 0.59 -22.80 7.72
CA SER A 116 -0.31 -23.72 8.43
C SER A 116 -0.36 -25.12 7.81
N ASP A 117 -0.23 -25.26 6.49
CA ASP A 117 -0.08 -26.56 5.83
C ASP A 117 1.42 -26.85 5.59
N PRO A 118 1.98 -27.93 6.21
CA PRO A 118 3.39 -28.31 6.03
C PRO A 118 3.75 -28.68 4.58
N ARG A 119 2.77 -29.09 3.75
CA ARG A 119 2.99 -29.38 2.32
C ARG A 119 3.24 -28.08 1.57
N TRP A 120 2.40 -27.07 1.80
CA TRP A 120 2.58 -25.74 1.19
C TRP A 120 3.88 -25.10 1.64
N THR A 121 4.24 -25.23 2.92
CA THR A 121 5.55 -24.77 3.44
C THR A 121 6.70 -25.23 2.56
N LYS A 122 6.71 -26.52 2.16
CA LYS A 122 7.76 -27.12 1.29
C LYS A 122 7.65 -26.70 -0.18
N GLU A 123 6.47 -26.28 -0.63
CA GLU A 123 6.23 -25.98 -2.04
C GLU A 123 6.30 -24.49 -2.38
N ILE A 124 6.30 -23.60 -1.36
CA ILE A 124 6.45 -22.16 -1.59
C ILE A 124 7.82 -21.87 -2.19
N ARG A 125 7.80 -21.16 -3.32
CA ARG A 125 8.97 -20.71 -4.06
C ARG A 125 9.22 -19.22 -3.83
N VAL A 126 10.43 -18.78 -4.12
CA VAL A 126 10.78 -17.34 -4.05
C VAL A 126 9.79 -16.49 -4.84
N ARG A 127 9.37 -16.94 -6.03
CA ARG A 127 8.34 -16.26 -6.84
C ARG A 127 7.03 -16.04 -6.09
N ASP A 128 6.55 -17.04 -5.35
CA ASP A 128 5.26 -16.99 -4.68
C ASP A 128 5.17 -15.88 -3.60
N LEU A 129 6.32 -15.44 -3.08
CA LEU A 129 6.39 -14.34 -2.13
C LEU A 129 5.93 -12.99 -2.71
N PHE A 130 5.92 -12.87 -4.05
CA PHE A 130 5.63 -11.63 -4.76
C PHE A 130 4.25 -11.62 -5.45
N THR A 131 3.52 -12.73 -5.46
CA THR A 131 2.38 -12.93 -6.38
C THR A 131 1.02 -12.96 -5.71
N HIS A 132 0.94 -12.85 -4.36
CA HIS A 132 -0.30 -12.84 -3.59
C HIS A 132 -1.19 -14.07 -3.78
N ASN A 133 -0.61 -15.24 -4.10
CA ASN A 133 -1.34 -16.48 -4.40
C ASN A 133 -0.90 -17.69 -3.57
N THR A 134 -0.29 -17.45 -2.41
CA THR A 134 0.24 -18.53 -1.55
C THR A 134 -0.84 -19.38 -0.88
N GLY A 135 -2.12 -19.01 -0.97
CA GLY A 135 -3.21 -19.67 -0.27
C GLY A 135 -3.38 -19.24 1.19
N MET A 136 -2.39 -18.58 1.80
CA MET A 136 -2.50 -18.03 3.16
C MET A 136 -3.53 -16.90 3.19
N GLY A 137 -4.33 -16.82 4.26
CA GLY A 137 -5.22 -15.70 4.53
C GLY A 137 -4.47 -14.39 4.81
N ASN A 138 -5.21 -13.29 4.94
CA ASN A 138 -4.60 -12.00 5.33
C ASN A 138 -4.06 -12.08 6.77
N ALA A 139 -2.85 -11.58 6.98
CA ALA A 139 -2.15 -11.62 8.26
C ALA A 139 -1.64 -10.24 8.71
N ASP A 140 -2.23 -9.17 8.20
CA ASP A 140 -1.77 -7.80 8.45
C ASP A 140 -1.90 -7.36 9.92
N LEU A 141 -2.78 -8.00 10.70
CA LEU A 141 -2.90 -7.71 12.13
C LEU A 141 -1.59 -7.88 12.88
N LEU A 142 -0.71 -8.79 12.44
CA LEU A 142 0.58 -9.05 13.10
C LEU A 142 1.49 -7.82 13.14
N TRP A 143 1.54 -7.03 12.08
CA TRP A 143 2.35 -5.82 12.04
C TRP A 143 1.53 -4.56 12.38
N TYR A 144 0.26 -4.52 11.98
CA TYR A 144 -0.55 -3.30 12.05
C TYR A 144 -1.04 -3.01 13.48
N LEU A 145 -1.49 -4.04 14.23
CA LEU A 145 -1.97 -3.87 15.60
C LEU A 145 -0.96 -4.39 16.64
N TRP A 146 -0.29 -5.52 16.37
CA TRP A 146 0.64 -6.13 17.31
C TRP A 146 2.07 -5.65 17.19
N ASP A 147 2.42 -4.96 16.10
CA ASP A 147 3.76 -4.36 15.90
C ASP A 147 4.90 -5.40 16.07
N TYR A 148 4.65 -6.64 15.67
CA TYR A 148 5.65 -7.70 15.78
C TYR A 148 6.83 -7.47 14.83
N GLU A 149 8.04 -7.77 15.31
CA GLU A 149 9.24 -7.80 14.49
C GLU A 149 9.16 -8.85 13.36
N PRO A 150 9.88 -8.68 12.24
CA PRO A 150 9.77 -9.54 11.06
C PRO A 150 9.91 -11.04 11.34
N ASP A 151 10.83 -11.44 12.24
CA ASP A 151 11.05 -12.84 12.61
C ASP A 151 9.83 -13.44 13.34
N ILE A 152 9.21 -12.66 14.22
CA ILE A 152 8.00 -13.08 14.93
C ILE A 152 6.81 -13.15 13.98
N ILE A 153 6.70 -12.20 13.02
CA ILE A 153 5.69 -12.25 11.97
C ILE A 153 5.81 -13.56 11.20
N MET A 154 7.01 -13.90 10.71
CA MET A 154 7.27 -15.14 9.98
C MET A 154 6.93 -16.39 10.81
N GLU A 155 7.33 -16.43 12.09
CA GLU A 155 7.01 -17.54 12.99
C GLU A 155 5.49 -17.75 13.18
N LYS A 156 4.73 -16.64 13.26
CA LYS A 156 3.28 -16.68 13.49
C LYS A 156 2.47 -17.02 12.24
N MET A 157 3.04 -16.93 11.04
CA MET A 157 2.34 -17.26 9.80
C MET A 157 1.80 -18.71 9.75
N LYS A 158 2.41 -19.64 10.49
CA LYS A 158 1.93 -21.02 10.64
C LYS A 158 0.55 -21.14 11.31
N TYR A 159 0.07 -20.09 11.99
CA TYR A 159 -1.24 -20.05 12.64
C TYR A 159 -2.30 -19.34 11.80
N VAL A 160 -1.95 -18.87 10.59
CA VAL A 160 -2.89 -18.19 9.70
C VAL A 160 -3.68 -19.23 8.92
N ASP A 161 -5.02 -19.13 9.00
CA ASP A 161 -5.90 -20.04 8.30
C ASP A 161 -5.76 -19.91 6.78
N PRO A 162 -5.81 -21.00 6.02
CA PRO A 162 -5.86 -20.96 4.57
C PRO A 162 -7.12 -20.25 4.06
N ALA A 163 -6.97 -19.43 3.02
CA ALA A 163 -8.10 -18.82 2.32
C ALA A 163 -8.54 -19.63 1.09
N TYR A 164 -7.58 -20.32 0.42
CA TYR A 164 -7.79 -21.16 -0.76
C TYR A 164 -6.55 -22.06 -0.95
N PRO A 165 -6.58 -23.07 -1.82
CA PRO A 165 -5.41 -23.93 -2.10
C PRO A 165 -4.23 -23.14 -2.65
N LEU A 166 -3.01 -23.61 -2.38
CA LEU A 166 -1.78 -23.01 -2.91
C LEU A 166 -1.91 -22.69 -4.40
N ARG A 167 -1.62 -21.46 -4.79
CA ARG A 167 -1.75 -20.90 -6.15
C ARG A 167 -3.17 -20.94 -6.75
N GLY A 168 -4.21 -21.19 -5.92
CA GLY A 168 -5.60 -21.34 -6.36
C GLY A 168 -6.44 -20.05 -6.31
N GLY A 169 -5.87 -18.91 -5.93
CA GLY A 169 -6.62 -17.66 -5.78
C GLY A 169 -5.71 -16.44 -5.57
N TYR A 170 -6.31 -15.38 -5.04
CA TYR A 170 -5.63 -14.12 -4.76
C TYR A 170 -6.02 -13.63 -3.37
N THR A 171 -5.03 -13.38 -2.51
CA THR A 171 -5.18 -12.63 -1.25
C THR A 171 -3.97 -11.72 -1.10
N TYR A 172 -4.20 -10.42 -1.00
CA TYR A 172 -3.13 -9.45 -0.79
C TYR A 172 -2.38 -9.72 0.51
N GLN A 173 -1.04 -9.84 0.46
CA GLN A 173 -0.20 -10.35 1.55
C GLN A 173 1.06 -9.51 1.74
N ASN A 174 1.04 -8.57 2.70
CA ASN A 174 2.22 -7.78 3.05
C ASN A 174 3.32 -8.65 3.69
N ASN A 175 2.93 -9.62 4.52
CA ASN A 175 3.88 -10.46 5.25
C ASN A 175 4.75 -11.33 4.31
N MET A 176 4.26 -11.72 3.13
CA MET A 176 5.07 -12.44 2.14
C MET A 176 6.19 -11.57 1.56
N TYR A 177 5.95 -10.27 1.38
CA TYR A 177 6.99 -9.32 1.00
C TYR A 177 8.00 -9.08 2.13
N ALA A 178 7.57 -9.12 3.40
CA ALA A 178 8.50 -9.09 4.54
C ALA A 178 9.43 -10.32 4.50
N VAL A 179 8.89 -11.52 4.23
CA VAL A 179 9.70 -12.75 4.02
C VAL A 179 10.62 -12.60 2.81
N ALA A 180 10.17 -12.00 1.70
CA ALA A 180 11.03 -11.71 0.55
C ALA A 180 12.23 -10.83 0.93
N GLY A 181 12.02 -9.85 1.81
CA GLY A 181 13.13 -9.06 2.39
C GLY A 181 14.12 -9.90 3.19
N GLN A 182 13.64 -10.85 3.99
CA GLN A 182 14.50 -11.78 4.74
C GLN A 182 15.27 -12.72 3.79
N VAL A 183 14.64 -13.15 2.67
CA VAL A 183 15.36 -13.91 1.62
C VAL A 183 16.47 -13.06 1.00
N ILE A 184 16.18 -11.79 0.64
CA ILE A 184 17.18 -10.86 0.11
C ILE A 184 18.34 -10.69 1.12
N GLU A 185 18.04 -10.50 2.38
CA GLU A 185 19.05 -10.36 3.44
C GLU A 185 19.90 -11.62 3.58
N LYS A 186 19.28 -12.80 3.62
CA LYS A 186 19.96 -14.09 3.74
C LYS A 186 20.91 -14.35 2.57
N ILE A 187 20.48 -14.05 1.35
CA ILE A 187 21.26 -14.32 0.12
C ILE A 187 22.36 -13.27 -0.10
N SER A 188 22.06 -11.99 0.18
CA SER A 188 23.01 -10.89 -0.05
C SER A 188 24.01 -10.70 1.08
N GLY A 189 23.68 -11.16 2.30
CA GLY A 189 24.43 -10.88 3.53
C GLY A 189 24.27 -9.45 4.03
N LYS A 190 23.27 -8.68 3.52
CA LYS A 190 23.00 -7.29 3.89
C LYS A 190 21.52 -7.14 4.28
N PRO A 191 21.19 -6.35 5.31
CA PRO A 191 19.82 -5.98 5.59
C PRO A 191 19.13 -5.41 4.34
N TRP A 192 17.82 -5.72 4.16
CA TRP A 192 17.07 -5.28 2.97
C TRP A 192 17.17 -3.76 2.75
N GLN A 193 17.12 -2.96 3.81
CA GLN A 193 17.19 -1.50 3.73
C GLN A 193 18.54 -0.99 3.20
N GLU A 194 19.63 -1.68 3.48
CA GLU A 194 20.96 -1.36 2.93
C GLU A 194 21.04 -1.82 1.46
N PHE A 195 20.51 -3.00 1.18
CA PHE A 195 20.52 -3.56 -0.17
C PHE A 195 19.75 -2.68 -1.16
N ILE A 196 18.52 -2.26 -0.83
CA ILE A 196 17.72 -1.41 -1.73
C ILE A 196 18.39 -0.03 -1.93
N GLN A 197 18.98 0.52 -0.87
CA GLN A 197 19.69 1.81 -0.95
C GLN A 197 20.88 1.72 -1.91
N GLU A 198 21.72 0.69 -1.79
CA GLU A 198 22.88 0.51 -2.64
C GLU A 198 22.52 0.16 -4.10
N ARG A 199 21.48 -0.65 -4.27
CA ARG A 199 21.19 -1.25 -5.58
C ARG A 199 20.17 -0.47 -6.41
N ILE A 200 19.33 0.36 -5.76
CA ILE A 200 18.31 1.18 -6.43
C ILE A 200 18.53 2.66 -6.16
N PHE A 201 18.52 3.11 -4.90
CA PHE A 201 18.48 4.56 -4.64
C PHE A 201 19.76 5.27 -5.08
N VAL A 202 20.92 4.70 -4.79
CA VAL A 202 22.21 5.28 -5.18
C VAL A 202 22.40 5.32 -6.70
N PRO A 203 22.23 4.21 -7.46
CA PRO A 203 22.36 4.24 -8.92
C PRO A 203 21.39 5.20 -9.60
N LEU A 204 20.14 5.27 -9.11
CA LEU A 204 19.11 6.17 -9.65
C LEU A 204 19.23 7.61 -9.14
N LYS A 205 20.20 7.91 -8.27
CA LYS A 205 20.39 9.24 -7.67
C LYS A 205 19.13 9.73 -6.91
N MET A 206 18.42 8.79 -6.25
CA MET A 206 17.26 9.08 -5.41
C MET A 206 17.71 9.51 -4.01
N THR A 207 18.25 10.73 -3.93
CA THR A 207 18.96 11.24 -2.74
C THR A 207 18.06 11.61 -1.57
N ASN A 208 16.77 11.80 -1.82
CA ASN A 208 15.75 12.10 -0.82
C ASN A 208 14.77 10.92 -0.65
N THR A 209 15.30 9.69 -0.75
CA THR A 209 14.53 8.45 -0.59
C THR A 209 15.12 7.63 0.54
N PHE A 210 14.28 7.16 1.44
CA PHE A 210 14.65 6.46 2.66
C PHE A 210 13.94 5.10 2.72
N PRO A 211 14.64 4.01 3.05
CA PRO A 211 14.05 2.66 3.03
C PRO A 211 13.05 2.40 4.16
N THR A 212 13.08 3.22 5.23
CA THR A 212 12.18 3.09 6.40
C THR A 212 11.77 4.47 6.93
N GLN A 213 10.64 4.51 7.66
CA GLN A 213 10.21 5.72 8.36
C GLN A 213 11.29 6.20 9.33
N LYS A 214 11.85 5.29 10.13
CA LYS A 214 12.88 5.59 11.13
C LYS A 214 14.08 6.35 10.53
N LEU A 215 14.55 5.95 9.35
CA LEU A 215 15.68 6.59 8.67
C LEU A 215 15.30 7.93 8.02
N SER A 216 14.02 8.19 7.82
CA SER A 216 13.50 9.43 7.23
C SER A 216 13.21 10.53 8.24
N LEU A 217 13.25 10.26 9.55
CA LEU A 217 12.78 11.19 10.60
C LEU A 217 13.54 12.52 10.65
N ALA A 218 14.80 12.53 10.25
CA ALA A 218 15.62 13.76 10.22
C ALA A 218 15.25 14.70 9.05
N TYR A 219 14.46 14.24 8.07
CA TYR A 219 14.07 15.04 6.91
C TYR A 219 12.87 15.92 7.28
N VAL A 220 13.07 17.24 7.31
CA VAL A 220 12.07 18.18 7.87
C VAL A 220 10.94 18.56 6.90
N ASN A 221 11.19 18.53 5.56
CA ASN A 221 10.18 18.82 4.55
C ASN A 221 9.31 17.58 4.29
N ARG A 222 8.45 17.23 5.25
CA ARG A 222 7.58 16.03 5.17
C ARG A 222 6.12 16.41 5.26
N SER A 223 5.31 15.59 4.59
CA SER A 223 3.86 15.65 4.68
C SER A 223 3.37 15.00 5.97
N SER A 224 2.35 15.57 6.60
CA SER A 224 1.62 14.95 7.71
C SER A 224 0.45 14.12 7.18
N PRO A 225 0.14 12.96 7.77
CA PRO A 225 -1.02 12.16 7.41
C PRO A 225 -2.31 12.81 7.93
N HIS A 226 -3.40 12.70 7.15
CA HIS A 226 -4.71 13.21 7.53
C HIS A 226 -5.78 12.13 7.34
N SER A 227 -6.79 12.15 8.21
CA SER A 227 -7.99 11.31 8.08
C SER A 227 -9.24 12.13 8.35
N ARG A 228 -10.39 11.65 7.89
CA ARG A 228 -11.69 12.23 8.27
C ARG A 228 -12.08 11.74 9.65
N TYR A 229 -12.14 12.64 10.58
CA TYR A 229 -12.57 12.37 11.94
C TYR A 229 -13.66 13.35 12.35
N GLN A 230 -14.80 12.86 12.81
CA GLN A 230 -15.97 13.65 13.18
C GLN A 230 -16.40 14.67 12.09
N GLY A 231 -16.36 14.24 10.84
CA GLY A 231 -16.76 15.04 9.67
C GLY A 231 -15.73 16.09 9.21
N LYS A 232 -14.54 16.13 9.83
CA LYS A 232 -13.47 17.08 9.47
C LYS A 232 -12.20 16.35 9.07
N VAL A 233 -11.47 16.90 8.11
CA VAL A 233 -10.10 16.48 7.80
C VAL A 233 -9.19 16.94 8.94
N THR A 234 -8.49 15.99 9.55
CA THR A 234 -7.66 16.20 10.75
C THR A 234 -6.31 15.51 10.55
N ALA A 235 -5.23 16.19 10.95
CA ALA A 235 -3.88 15.61 10.94
C ALA A 235 -3.70 14.68 12.14
N PHE A 236 -2.96 13.58 11.91
CA PHE A 236 -2.60 12.61 12.94
C PHE A 236 -1.09 12.37 12.95
N ALA A 237 -0.61 11.57 13.88
CA ALA A 237 0.78 11.13 13.90
C ALA A 237 1.04 10.14 12.76
N ASP A 238 2.27 10.13 12.25
CA ASP A 238 2.71 9.13 11.27
C ASP A 238 2.61 7.71 11.87
N GLU A 239 2.12 6.77 11.08
CA GLU A 239 2.24 5.34 11.37
C GLU A 239 3.45 4.75 10.66
N SER A 240 4.05 3.71 11.25
CA SER A 240 5.17 2.99 10.69
C SER A 240 4.74 1.66 10.08
N ALA A 241 5.36 1.32 8.95
CA ALA A 241 5.33 -0.01 8.36
C ALA A 241 6.73 -0.65 8.35
N ASP A 242 7.62 -0.19 9.25
CA ASP A 242 9.03 -0.62 9.28
C ASP A 242 9.17 -2.13 9.57
N GLN A 243 8.23 -2.73 10.30
CA GLN A 243 8.17 -4.19 10.55
C GLN A 243 7.96 -5.02 9.28
N ILE A 244 7.36 -4.42 8.28
CA ILE A 244 7.17 -5.03 6.96
C ILE A 244 7.82 -4.18 5.87
N ALA A 245 9.00 -3.62 6.15
CA ALA A 245 9.67 -2.63 5.31
C ALA A 245 9.69 -3.00 3.81
N PRO A 246 10.00 -4.24 3.40
CA PRO A 246 9.98 -4.66 2.00
C PRO A 246 8.61 -4.57 1.32
N ALA A 247 7.53 -4.51 2.12
CA ALA A 247 6.17 -4.39 1.61
C ALA A 247 5.69 -2.93 1.48
N GLY A 248 6.25 -1.98 2.29
CA GLY A 248 5.62 -0.67 2.30
C GLY A 248 6.25 0.46 3.11
N ALA A 249 7.51 0.37 3.55
CA ALA A 249 8.08 1.37 4.47
C ALA A 249 8.88 2.49 3.81
N VAL A 250 9.09 2.48 2.49
CA VAL A 250 9.90 3.50 1.81
C VAL A 250 9.21 4.85 1.86
N TRP A 251 10.00 5.88 2.11
CA TRP A 251 9.63 7.29 2.04
C TRP A 251 10.40 7.97 0.92
N SER A 252 9.73 8.79 0.10
CA SER A 252 10.36 9.42 -1.06
C SER A 252 9.72 10.77 -1.40
N THR A 253 10.37 11.50 -2.29
CA THR A 253 9.86 12.74 -2.90
C THR A 253 9.34 12.46 -4.30
N ILE A 254 8.46 13.35 -4.81
CA ILE A 254 7.94 13.19 -6.16
C ILE A 254 9.04 13.33 -7.22
N GLU A 255 10.07 14.13 -6.94
CA GLU A 255 11.26 14.29 -7.79
C GLU A 255 12.05 12.97 -7.91
N ASP A 256 12.24 12.24 -6.80
CA ASP A 256 12.92 10.93 -6.84
C ASP A 256 12.06 9.85 -7.48
N MET A 257 10.74 9.89 -7.29
CA MET A 257 9.84 8.92 -7.93
C MET A 257 9.76 9.09 -9.45
N GLN A 258 10.05 10.28 -10.00
CA GLN A 258 10.24 10.42 -11.45
C GLN A 258 11.41 9.57 -11.97
N LYS A 259 12.53 9.53 -11.23
CA LYS A 259 13.71 8.73 -11.61
C LYS A 259 13.39 7.24 -11.58
N TRP A 260 12.62 6.80 -10.57
CA TRP A 260 12.12 5.44 -10.50
C TRP A 260 11.21 5.08 -11.69
N MET A 261 10.24 5.95 -12.04
CA MET A 261 9.38 5.73 -13.20
C MET A 261 10.19 5.63 -14.50
N GLN A 262 11.14 6.52 -14.73
CA GLN A 262 12.03 6.46 -15.89
C GLN A 262 12.79 5.15 -15.95
N PHE A 263 13.37 4.71 -14.82
CA PHE A 263 14.10 3.44 -14.74
C PHE A 263 13.22 2.25 -15.17
N VAL A 264 11.97 2.21 -14.69
CA VAL A 264 11.05 1.13 -15.06
C VAL A 264 10.70 1.22 -16.56
N LEU A 265 10.35 2.41 -17.07
CA LEU A 265 9.99 2.61 -18.48
C LEU A 265 11.17 2.36 -19.43
N ASP A 266 12.40 2.64 -19.02
CA ASP A 266 13.62 2.39 -19.78
C ASP A 266 14.13 0.94 -19.66
N SER A 267 13.24 0.00 -19.31
CA SER A 267 13.54 -1.42 -19.17
C SER A 267 14.68 -1.71 -18.21
N ALA A 268 14.61 -1.10 -17.03
CA ALA A 268 15.58 -1.21 -15.93
C ALA A 268 17.01 -0.76 -16.31
N ARG A 269 17.10 0.36 -17.04
CA ARG A 269 18.38 1.01 -17.39
C ARG A 269 18.52 2.36 -16.70
N VAL A 270 19.77 2.70 -16.38
CA VAL A 270 20.19 4.02 -15.88
C VAL A 270 21.54 4.37 -16.46
N ASP A 271 21.72 5.59 -16.96
CA ASP A 271 22.96 6.07 -17.58
C ASP A 271 23.52 5.08 -18.65
N GLY A 272 22.64 4.42 -19.40
CA GLY A 272 22.95 3.43 -20.44
C GLY A 272 23.28 2.02 -19.92
N GLN A 273 23.44 1.85 -18.62
CA GLN A 273 23.69 0.55 -17.99
C GLN A 273 22.38 -0.14 -17.59
N ARG A 274 22.31 -1.44 -17.78
CA ARG A 274 21.19 -2.27 -17.37
C ARG A 274 21.43 -2.81 -15.96
N LEU A 275 20.53 -2.52 -15.03
CA LEU A 275 20.62 -3.03 -13.66
C LEU A 275 19.87 -4.36 -13.47
N ILE A 276 18.89 -4.67 -14.33
CA ILE A 276 18.16 -5.94 -14.37
C ILE A 276 18.22 -6.46 -15.81
N SER A 277 18.55 -7.73 -16.02
CA SER A 277 18.59 -8.32 -17.36
C SER A 277 17.28 -8.18 -18.11
N GLN A 278 17.29 -8.26 -19.43
CA GLN A 278 16.05 -8.18 -20.23
C GLN A 278 15.08 -9.30 -19.85
N GLU A 279 15.60 -10.49 -19.56
CA GLU A 279 14.81 -11.65 -19.18
C GLU A 279 14.09 -11.41 -17.85
N ASN A 280 14.81 -10.99 -16.80
CA ASN A 280 14.22 -10.70 -15.48
C ASN A 280 13.36 -9.43 -15.48
N TYR A 281 13.65 -8.46 -16.33
CA TYR A 281 12.73 -7.32 -16.54
C TYR A 281 11.39 -7.76 -17.13
N GLN A 282 11.40 -8.66 -18.12
CA GLN A 282 10.18 -9.23 -18.69
C GLN A 282 9.43 -10.08 -17.65
N GLU A 283 10.16 -10.89 -16.87
CA GLU A 283 9.55 -11.68 -15.79
C GLU A 283 8.94 -10.80 -14.69
N TRP A 284 9.58 -9.67 -14.35
CA TRP A 284 9.09 -8.70 -13.37
C TRP A 284 7.71 -8.12 -13.72
N LEU A 285 7.46 -7.88 -15.00
CA LEU A 285 6.18 -7.33 -15.50
C LEU A 285 5.23 -8.41 -16.06
N LYS A 286 5.62 -9.67 -16.06
CA LYS A 286 4.78 -10.77 -16.56
C LYS A 286 3.62 -11.06 -15.62
N PRO A 287 2.36 -11.14 -16.13
CA PRO A 287 1.21 -11.56 -15.33
C PRO A 287 1.44 -12.91 -14.64
N GLN A 288 1.21 -12.98 -13.33
CA GLN A 288 1.43 -14.18 -12.52
C GLN A 288 0.11 -14.72 -11.94
N THR A 289 -0.75 -13.84 -11.43
CA THR A 289 -1.98 -14.23 -10.73
C THR A 289 -3.17 -13.50 -11.31
N ILE A 290 -4.26 -14.21 -11.57
CA ILE A 290 -5.53 -13.59 -11.94
C ILE A 290 -6.15 -12.96 -10.69
N VAL A 291 -6.53 -11.67 -10.79
CA VAL A 291 -7.17 -10.94 -9.71
C VAL A 291 -8.69 -10.94 -9.92
N SER A 292 -9.43 -11.46 -8.96
CA SER A 292 -10.91 -11.46 -8.98
C SER A 292 -11.47 -10.04 -8.84
N ASP A 293 -12.76 -9.87 -9.15
CA ASP A 293 -13.44 -8.58 -8.97
C ASP A 293 -13.41 -8.09 -7.52
N ALA A 294 -13.49 -9.00 -6.56
CA ALA A 294 -13.40 -8.69 -5.14
C ALA A 294 -11.98 -8.28 -4.70
N GLY A 295 -10.96 -8.75 -5.42
CA GLY A 295 -9.55 -8.43 -5.15
C GLY A 295 -9.04 -7.19 -5.88
N PHE A 296 -9.85 -6.58 -6.75
CA PHE A 296 -9.46 -5.42 -7.55
C PHE A 296 -10.18 -4.14 -7.07
N TYR A 297 -9.75 -2.99 -7.57
CA TYR A 297 -10.29 -1.69 -7.17
C TYR A 297 -11.70 -1.46 -7.73
N PRO A 298 -12.58 -0.75 -7.00
CA PRO A 298 -13.91 -0.36 -7.50
C PRO A 298 -13.88 0.41 -8.82
N THR A 299 -12.75 1.02 -9.18
CA THR A 299 -12.52 1.71 -10.46
C THR A 299 -12.86 0.84 -11.67
N GLN A 300 -12.76 -0.50 -11.57
CA GLN A 300 -13.15 -1.44 -12.61
C GLN A 300 -14.60 -1.27 -13.10
N ARG A 301 -15.50 -0.75 -12.26
CA ARG A 301 -16.89 -0.48 -12.64
C ARG A 301 -17.00 0.57 -13.75
N LEU A 302 -16.05 1.50 -13.81
CA LEU A 302 -16.01 2.60 -14.77
C LEU A 302 -15.01 2.35 -15.91
N THR A 303 -13.88 1.72 -15.64
CA THR A 303 -12.85 1.42 -16.64
C THR A 303 -13.12 0.13 -17.42
N LYS A 304 -13.92 -0.79 -16.87
CA LYS A 304 -14.39 -2.04 -17.50
C LYS A 304 -13.28 -2.87 -18.15
N PRO A 305 -12.21 -3.22 -17.41
CA PRO A 305 -11.13 -4.00 -17.96
C PRO A 305 -11.59 -5.42 -18.35
N HIS A 306 -11.04 -5.96 -19.44
CA HIS A 306 -11.30 -7.33 -19.88
C HIS A 306 -10.51 -8.36 -19.05
N TRP A 307 -9.36 -7.97 -18.52
CA TRP A 307 -8.51 -8.82 -17.70
C TRP A 307 -7.88 -8.02 -16.55
N LYS A 308 -7.62 -8.70 -15.46
CA LYS A 308 -6.97 -8.15 -14.26
C LYS A 308 -6.01 -9.18 -13.69
N THR A 309 -4.77 -8.80 -13.53
CA THR A 309 -3.71 -9.68 -13.03
C THR A 309 -2.82 -8.96 -12.02
N TYR A 310 -2.02 -9.74 -11.33
CA TYR A 310 -0.93 -9.25 -10.51
C TYR A 310 0.39 -9.88 -11.01
N ALA A 311 1.41 -9.06 -11.20
CA ALA A 311 2.77 -9.46 -11.51
C ALA A 311 3.65 -9.39 -10.26
N LEU A 312 4.96 -9.24 -10.40
CA LEU A 312 5.86 -9.13 -9.25
C LEU A 312 5.89 -7.68 -8.74
N GLY A 313 4.89 -7.33 -7.90
CA GLY A 313 4.74 -6.00 -7.34
C GLY A 313 3.90 -5.03 -8.18
N TRP A 314 3.13 -5.52 -9.14
CA TRP A 314 2.30 -4.71 -10.04
C TRP A 314 0.91 -5.29 -10.19
N PHE A 315 -0.14 -4.49 -9.97
CA PHE A 315 -1.45 -4.73 -10.54
C PHE A 315 -1.40 -4.43 -12.03
N GLN A 316 -2.13 -5.21 -12.82
CA GLN A 316 -2.20 -5.01 -14.26
C GLN A 316 -3.63 -5.18 -14.76
N HIS A 317 -3.98 -4.38 -15.76
CA HIS A 317 -5.25 -4.49 -16.49
C HIS A 317 -5.13 -3.85 -17.87
N ASP A 318 -6.12 -4.08 -18.74
CA ASP A 318 -6.23 -3.32 -19.96
C ASP A 318 -7.06 -2.05 -19.77
N TYR A 319 -6.66 -0.98 -20.45
CA TYR A 319 -7.37 0.28 -20.50
C TYR A 319 -7.37 0.81 -21.93
N HIS A 320 -8.53 0.83 -22.60
CA HIS A 320 -8.68 1.11 -24.04
C HIS A 320 -7.72 0.27 -24.91
N GLY A 321 -7.58 -1.01 -24.62
CA GLY A 321 -6.69 -1.92 -25.32
C GLY A 321 -5.20 -1.79 -25.01
N ARG A 322 -4.81 -0.88 -24.12
CA ARG A 322 -3.43 -0.68 -23.65
C ARG A 322 -3.17 -1.45 -22.36
N ALA A 323 -2.02 -2.07 -22.25
CA ALA A 323 -1.61 -2.71 -21.02
C ALA A 323 -1.17 -1.66 -20.00
N VAL A 324 -1.83 -1.61 -18.86
CA VAL A 324 -1.50 -0.75 -17.72
C VAL A 324 -0.86 -1.60 -16.63
N SER A 325 0.30 -1.18 -16.13
CA SER A 325 0.90 -1.69 -14.89
C SER A 325 0.85 -0.58 -13.85
N PHE A 326 0.26 -0.84 -12.69
CA PHE A 326 0.15 0.16 -11.63
C PHE A 326 0.26 -0.49 -10.25
N HIS A 327 0.53 0.30 -9.24
CA HIS A 327 0.35 -0.09 -7.85
C HIS A 327 -0.07 1.10 -7.01
N THR A 328 -1.00 0.89 -6.09
CA THR A 328 -1.33 1.89 -5.07
C THR A 328 -0.49 1.68 -3.82
N GLY A 329 -0.34 2.74 -3.06
CA GLY A 329 0.17 2.69 -1.71
C GLY A 329 -0.82 3.36 -0.75
N SER A 330 -1.02 2.77 0.42
CA SER A 330 -1.82 3.37 1.49
C SER A 330 -1.22 3.01 2.84
N LEU A 331 -1.04 3.99 3.65
CA LEU A 331 -0.81 3.90 5.08
C LEU A 331 -1.72 4.94 5.71
N GLN A 332 -2.06 4.81 6.98
CA GLN A 332 -3.02 5.72 7.60
C GLN A 332 -2.75 7.19 7.27
N GLY A 333 -3.71 7.84 6.63
CA GLY A 333 -3.63 9.26 6.29
C GLY A 333 -2.76 9.61 5.07
N THR A 334 -2.17 8.63 4.38
CA THR A 334 -1.30 8.84 3.23
C THR A 334 -1.65 7.90 2.09
N ILE A 335 -1.64 8.40 0.88
CA ILE A 335 -1.88 7.65 -0.35
C ILE A 335 -0.78 7.86 -1.37
N ALA A 336 -0.51 6.84 -2.18
CA ALA A 336 0.34 6.90 -3.35
C ALA A 336 -0.25 6.06 -4.49
N ILE A 337 0.11 6.39 -5.72
CA ILE A 337 -0.11 5.52 -6.89
C ILE A 337 1.02 5.77 -7.89
N ILE A 338 1.52 4.68 -8.46
CA ILE A 338 2.31 4.68 -9.68
C ILE A 338 1.47 4.02 -10.77
N GLY A 339 1.38 4.63 -11.95
CA GLY A 339 0.72 4.08 -13.12
C GLY A 339 1.60 4.20 -14.35
N LEU A 340 1.71 3.12 -15.13
CA LEU A 340 2.57 3.02 -16.30
C LEU A 340 1.79 2.44 -17.47
N ILE A 341 2.02 2.99 -18.67
CA ILE A 341 1.72 2.37 -19.97
C ILE A 341 3.06 2.18 -20.67
N PRO A 342 3.74 1.03 -20.47
CA PRO A 342 5.10 0.81 -20.97
C PRO A 342 5.24 0.98 -22.49
N ASP A 343 4.25 0.53 -23.28
CA ASP A 343 4.27 0.63 -24.74
C ASP A 343 4.24 2.08 -25.25
N GLU A 344 3.73 3.02 -24.42
CA GLU A 344 3.71 4.44 -24.73
C GLU A 344 4.82 5.23 -24.02
N HIS A 345 5.70 4.53 -23.30
CA HIS A 345 6.70 5.16 -22.40
C HIS A 345 6.08 6.26 -21.52
N LEU A 346 4.83 6.03 -21.05
CA LEU A 346 4.06 6.97 -20.25
C LEU A 346 3.99 6.49 -18.81
N GLY A 347 4.32 7.38 -17.86
CA GLY A 347 4.23 7.11 -16.44
C GLY A 347 3.68 8.30 -15.66
N VAL A 348 2.94 8.01 -14.60
CA VAL A 348 2.43 8.98 -13.63
C VAL A 348 2.65 8.49 -12.22
N TYR A 349 3.07 9.40 -11.36
CA TYR A 349 3.12 9.17 -9.91
C TYR A 349 2.31 10.24 -9.19
N VAL A 350 1.51 9.83 -8.19
CA VAL A 350 0.71 10.72 -7.35
C VAL A 350 0.92 10.38 -5.89
N PHE A 351 1.25 11.37 -5.10
CA PHE A 351 1.16 11.36 -3.64
C PHE A 351 -0.02 12.16 -3.15
N GLY A 352 -0.60 11.78 -2.01
CA GLY A 352 -1.57 12.57 -1.29
C GLY A 352 -1.53 12.30 0.21
N ASN A 353 -1.93 13.28 1.00
CA ASN A 353 -1.90 13.20 2.45
C ASN A 353 -3.29 13.15 3.08
N LEU A 354 -4.22 12.44 2.46
CA LEU A 354 -5.53 12.14 3.02
C LEU A 354 -5.85 10.65 2.83
N ASP A 355 -6.25 10.02 3.92
CA ASP A 355 -6.58 8.60 3.96
C ASP A 355 -7.67 8.22 2.96
N HIS A 356 -7.43 7.12 2.21
CA HIS A 356 -8.37 6.58 1.22
C HIS A 356 -8.95 7.63 0.25
N ALA A 357 -8.20 8.69 -0.08
CA ALA A 357 -8.59 9.63 -1.11
C ALA A 357 -8.25 9.07 -2.49
N GLU A 358 -9.23 8.44 -3.14
CA GLU A 358 -9.02 7.75 -4.43
C GLU A 358 -8.89 8.70 -5.63
N VAL A 359 -8.74 10.00 -5.37
CA VAL A 359 -8.31 11.02 -6.34
C VAL A 359 -7.03 10.63 -7.09
N ARG A 360 -6.16 9.80 -6.44
CA ARG A 360 -4.96 9.23 -7.07
C ARG A 360 -5.27 8.47 -8.36
N HIS A 361 -6.34 7.66 -8.37
CA HIS A 361 -6.80 6.96 -9.58
C HIS A 361 -7.34 7.94 -10.63
N ALA A 362 -8.11 8.95 -10.19
CA ALA A 362 -8.66 9.96 -11.09
C ALA A 362 -7.56 10.71 -11.84
N ILE A 363 -6.50 11.10 -11.13
CA ILE A 363 -5.34 11.78 -11.74
C ILE A 363 -4.59 10.81 -12.66
N MET A 364 -4.39 9.55 -12.26
CA MET A 364 -3.71 8.55 -13.08
C MET A 364 -4.42 8.35 -14.43
N TYR A 365 -5.73 8.09 -14.43
CA TYR A 365 -6.48 7.90 -15.67
C TYR A 365 -6.57 9.19 -16.49
N LYS A 366 -6.69 10.36 -15.87
CA LYS A 366 -6.66 11.63 -16.59
C LYS A 366 -5.34 11.89 -17.30
N VAL A 367 -4.22 11.52 -16.69
CA VAL A 367 -2.90 11.56 -17.35
C VAL A 367 -2.86 10.62 -18.54
N PHE A 368 -3.37 9.39 -18.41
CA PHE A 368 -3.45 8.42 -19.50
C PHE A 368 -4.32 8.89 -20.65
N ASP A 369 -5.40 9.63 -20.38
CA ASP A 369 -6.24 10.23 -21.39
C ASP A 369 -5.52 11.39 -22.10
N ILE A 370 -5.01 12.35 -21.34
CA ILE A 370 -4.40 13.59 -21.91
C ILE A 370 -3.14 13.28 -22.73
N PHE A 371 -2.27 12.37 -22.23
CA PHE A 371 -0.96 12.10 -22.83
C PHE A 371 -0.90 10.79 -23.63
N GLY A 372 -1.92 9.94 -23.51
CA GLY A 372 -2.10 8.77 -24.34
C GLY A 372 -2.83 9.08 -25.66
N GLU A 373 -3.23 8.04 -26.37
CA GLU A 373 -3.85 8.17 -27.68
C GLU A 373 -5.39 8.35 -27.64
N HIS A 374 -6.01 8.27 -26.44
CA HIS A 374 -7.46 8.31 -26.27
C HIS A 374 -7.84 9.26 -25.12
N ASP A 375 -8.37 10.44 -25.44
CA ASP A 375 -8.98 11.36 -24.47
C ASP A 375 -10.49 11.44 -24.70
N ASP A 376 -11.26 10.77 -23.86
CA ASP A 376 -12.72 10.75 -23.88
C ASP A 376 -13.33 12.02 -23.26
N GLY A 377 -12.52 12.96 -22.79
CA GLY A 377 -12.97 14.16 -22.09
C GLY A 377 -13.61 13.87 -20.72
N ARG A 378 -13.47 12.68 -20.16
CA ARG A 378 -14.10 12.26 -18.89
C ARG A 378 -13.59 13.09 -17.72
N ASP A 379 -14.49 13.33 -16.76
CA ASP A 379 -14.14 13.87 -15.45
C ASP A 379 -14.04 12.74 -14.39
N TRP A 380 -12.93 12.01 -14.44
CA TRP A 380 -12.64 10.91 -13.53
C TRP A 380 -12.76 11.30 -12.05
N SER A 381 -12.46 12.56 -11.71
CA SER A 381 -12.55 13.04 -10.33
C SER A 381 -13.97 12.98 -9.82
N SER A 382 -14.92 13.52 -10.58
CA SER A 382 -16.34 13.51 -10.21
C SER A 382 -16.91 12.09 -10.23
N GLU A 383 -16.62 11.30 -11.27
CA GLU A 383 -17.14 9.95 -11.44
C GLU A 383 -16.63 9.01 -10.31
N PHE A 384 -15.34 9.07 -9.94
CA PHE A 384 -14.83 8.27 -8.84
C PHE A 384 -15.28 8.79 -7.48
N LEU A 385 -15.44 10.09 -7.30
CA LEU A 385 -15.97 10.61 -6.04
C LEU A 385 -17.37 10.06 -5.77
N GLU A 386 -18.25 10.07 -6.77
CA GLU A 386 -19.59 9.49 -6.69
C GLU A 386 -19.54 7.99 -6.38
N LEU A 387 -18.74 7.23 -7.14
CA LEU A 387 -18.54 5.78 -6.94
C LEU A 387 -18.11 5.42 -5.51
N TYR A 388 -17.16 6.17 -4.95
CA TYR A 388 -16.65 5.88 -3.61
C TYR A 388 -17.56 6.44 -2.49
N GLN A 389 -18.36 7.48 -2.75
CA GLN A 389 -19.40 7.94 -1.82
C GLN A 389 -20.54 6.91 -1.69
N GLU A 390 -21.00 6.32 -2.79
CA GLU A 390 -21.95 5.20 -2.74
C GLU A 390 -21.44 4.03 -1.89
N THR A 391 -20.16 3.68 -2.05
CA THR A 391 -19.55 2.57 -1.30
C THR A 391 -19.46 2.89 0.20
N ARG A 392 -19.16 4.14 0.57
CA ARG A 392 -19.08 4.59 1.97
C ARG A 392 -20.46 4.65 2.62
N SER A 393 -21.48 5.19 1.94
CA SER A 393 -22.83 5.30 2.49
C SER A 393 -23.45 3.92 2.80
N ASN A 394 -23.12 2.90 2.00
CA ASN A 394 -23.53 1.53 2.24
C ASN A 394 -22.83 0.89 3.47
N ALA A 395 -21.61 1.33 3.80
CA ALA A 395 -20.87 0.86 4.98
C ALA A 395 -21.33 1.55 6.28
N ASP A 396 -21.67 2.85 6.23
CA ASP A 396 -22.07 3.64 7.39
C ASP A 396 -23.46 3.30 7.94
N THR A 397 -24.34 2.65 7.17
CA THR A 397 -25.66 2.20 7.64
C THR A 397 -25.57 1.16 8.77
N THR A 398 -24.40 0.58 9.02
CA THR A 398 -24.16 -0.39 10.10
C THR A 398 -23.80 0.25 11.45
N ASN A 399 -23.46 1.53 11.50
CA ASN A 399 -22.98 2.26 12.69
C ASN A 399 -24.03 3.09 13.41
N LYS A 400 -25.33 2.72 13.38
CA LYS A 400 -26.36 3.43 14.17
C LYS A 400 -26.11 3.27 15.66
N VAL A 401 -26.16 4.39 16.38
CA VAL A 401 -26.07 4.49 17.84
C VAL A 401 -26.92 3.40 18.49
N THR A 402 -26.29 2.43 19.12
CA THR A 402 -26.96 1.34 19.84
C THR A 402 -27.24 1.83 21.25
N VAL A 403 -28.45 1.62 21.72
CA VAL A 403 -28.83 1.81 23.14
C VAL A 403 -27.84 0.99 23.97
N GLN A 404 -27.20 1.60 24.95
CA GLN A 404 -26.24 0.94 25.83
C GLN A 404 -27.00 -0.07 26.69
N ILE A 405 -26.78 -1.37 26.46
CA ILE A 405 -27.38 -2.47 27.21
C ILE A 405 -26.35 -2.91 28.26
N LEU A 406 -26.76 -3.09 29.50
CA LEU A 406 -25.87 -3.56 30.56
C LEU A 406 -25.34 -4.97 30.25
N PRO A 407 -24.05 -5.24 30.53
CA PRO A 407 -23.46 -6.56 30.42
C PRO A 407 -24.17 -7.59 31.31
N SER A 408 -24.09 -8.87 30.94
CA SER A 408 -24.69 -9.97 31.75
C SER A 408 -23.90 -10.28 33.02
N TYR A 409 -22.62 -9.90 33.06
CA TYR A 409 -21.68 -10.16 34.15
C TYR A 409 -21.20 -8.84 34.74
N ALA A 410 -20.66 -8.88 35.96
CA ALA A 410 -20.00 -7.72 36.57
C ALA A 410 -18.72 -7.34 35.77
N LEU A 411 -18.32 -6.07 35.80
CA LEU A 411 -17.12 -5.63 35.05
C LEU A 411 -15.87 -6.44 35.39
N GLN A 412 -15.74 -6.84 36.66
CA GLN A 412 -14.61 -7.63 37.16
C GLN A 412 -14.50 -9.02 36.50
N ASP A 413 -15.62 -9.59 36.04
CA ASP A 413 -15.62 -10.92 35.40
C ASP A 413 -14.97 -10.89 34.02
N PHE A 414 -14.91 -9.73 33.37
CA PHE A 414 -14.27 -9.53 32.09
C PHE A 414 -12.77 -9.24 32.20
N LEU A 415 -12.25 -8.90 33.38
CA LEU A 415 -10.86 -8.54 33.57
C LEU A 415 -9.94 -9.76 33.41
N GLY A 416 -8.71 -9.50 32.95
CA GLY A 416 -7.63 -10.49 32.88
C GLY A 416 -6.93 -10.55 31.53
N THR A 417 -6.06 -11.54 31.41
CA THR A 417 -5.30 -11.81 30.18
C THR A 417 -5.99 -12.91 29.40
N TYR A 418 -6.06 -12.71 28.09
CA TYR A 418 -6.63 -13.62 27.12
C TYR A 418 -5.58 -13.94 26.05
N GLU A 419 -5.48 -15.20 25.64
CA GLU A 419 -4.46 -15.67 24.71
C GLU A 419 -5.04 -16.24 23.42
N ASP A 420 -4.36 -15.97 22.31
CA ASP A 420 -4.53 -16.64 21.02
C ASP A 420 -3.15 -16.98 20.45
N SER A 421 -2.99 -18.15 19.87
CA SER A 421 -1.69 -18.61 19.35
C SER A 421 -1.15 -17.74 18.20
N TYR A 422 -2.06 -17.19 17.37
CA TYR A 422 -1.71 -16.35 16.24
C TYR A 422 -1.40 -14.91 16.68
N LEU A 423 -2.34 -14.27 17.38
CA LEU A 423 -2.22 -12.86 17.75
C LEU A 423 -1.48 -12.64 19.09
N GLY A 424 -1.39 -13.66 19.96
CA GLY A 424 -0.76 -13.55 21.25
C GLY A 424 -1.72 -13.07 22.35
N ASP A 425 -1.16 -12.44 23.38
CA ASP A 425 -1.92 -12.04 24.56
C ASP A 425 -2.60 -10.69 24.38
N ILE A 426 -3.83 -10.60 24.89
CA ILE A 426 -4.60 -9.36 25.05
C ILE A 426 -4.95 -9.22 26.54
N GLU A 427 -4.83 -8.03 27.08
CA GLU A 427 -5.19 -7.73 28.45
C GLU A 427 -6.42 -6.81 28.50
N ILE A 428 -7.38 -7.14 29.37
CA ILE A 428 -8.54 -6.30 29.68
C ILE A 428 -8.40 -5.80 31.11
N LYS A 429 -8.41 -4.48 31.25
CA LYS A 429 -8.34 -3.75 32.54
C LYS A 429 -9.58 -2.89 32.76
N GLU A 430 -9.79 -2.49 34.00
CA GLU A 430 -10.74 -1.44 34.34
C GLU A 430 -10.01 -0.11 34.58
N GLU A 431 -10.49 0.94 33.92
CA GLU A 431 -10.00 2.30 34.09
C GLU A 431 -11.22 3.23 34.23
N ASP A 432 -11.30 3.96 35.32
CA ASP A 432 -12.41 4.90 35.61
C ASP A 432 -13.82 4.30 35.38
N GLY A 433 -14.03 3.05 35.81
CA GLY A 433 -15.31 2.35 35.67
C GLY A 433 -15.62 1.88 34.25
N THR A 434 -14.64 1.88 33.34
CA THR A 434 -14.78 1.42 31.95
C THR A 434 -13.78 0.29 31.66
N LEU A 435 -14.24 -0.75 30.94
CA LEU A 435 -13.34 -1.79 30.46
C LEU A 435 -12.46 -1.23 29.34
N VAL A 436 -11.19 -1.50 29.43
CA VAL A 436 -10.16 -1.08 28.44
C VAL A 436 -9.42 -2.31 27.97
N LEU A 437 -9.34 -2.46 26.66
CA LEU A 437 -8.58 -3.48 25.95
C LEU A 437 -7.22 -2.93 25.57
N LEU A 438 -6.14 -3.65 25.91
CA LEU A 438 -4.78 -3.38 25.46
C LEU A 438 -4.45 -4.33 24.31
N VAL A 439 -4.37 -3.78 23.09
CA VAL A 439 -4.09 -4.54 21.86
C VAL A 439 -2.64 -4.29 21.47
N GLY A 440 -1.79 -5.30 21.64
CA GLY A 440 -0.36 -5.14 21.39
C GLY A 440 0.26 -4.00 22.24
N PRO A 441 1.44 -3.51 21.85
CA PRO A 441 2.18 -2.53 22.66
C PRO A 441 1.67 -1.07 22.49
N LYS A 442 0.91 -0.77 21.43
CA LYS A 442 0.61 0.62 21.02
C LYS A 442 -0.86 0.99 21.16
N ASP A 443 -1.77 0.01 21.09
CA ASP A 443 -3.18 0.30 20.99
C ASP A 443 -3.94 0.05 22.27
N LYS A 444 -4.83 0.99 22.54
CA LYS A 444 -5.72 0.99 23.67
C LYS A 444 -7.13 1.34 23.17
N ALA A 445 -8.11 0.53 23.55
CA ALA A 445 -9.50 0.76 23.16
C ALA A 445 -10.46 0.64 24.36
N LYS A 446 -11.40 1.57 24.46
CA LYS A 446 -12.53 1.44 25.39
C LYS A 446 -13.51 0.41 24.85
N LEU A 447 -14.04 -0.43 25.73
CA LEU A 447 -15.11 -1.39 25.44
C LEU A 447 -16.45 -0.75 25.79
N ILE A 448 -17.20 -0.38 24.76
CA ILE A 448 -18.54 0.22 24.90
C ILE A 448 -19.56 -0.89 24.72
N SER A 449 -20.34 -1.18 25.77
CA SER A 449 -21.35 -2.26 25.72
C SER A 449 -22.37 -2.01 24.61
N LYS A 450 -22.56 -3.00 23.74
CA LYS A 450 -23.54 -3.02 22.65
C LYS A 450 -24.75 -3.90 23.00
N ASN A 451 -24.47 -5.03 23.62
CA ASN A 451 -25.47 -5.95 24.18
C ASN A 451 -24.83 -6.73 25.35
N ARG A 452 -25.53 -7.76 25.86
CA ARG A 452 -25.14 -8.50 27.08
C ARG A 452 -23.65 -8.90 27.11
N ASN A 453 -23.12 -9.42 26.00
CA ASN A 453 -21.74 -9.95 25.95
C ASN A 453 -20.92 -9.39 24.79
N THR A 454 -21.47 -8.45 24.00
CA THR A 454 -20.77 -7.84 22.86
C THR A 454 -20.43 -6.38 23.17
N PHE A 455 -19.22 -6.00 22.87
CA PHE A 455 -18.69 -4.65 23.07
C PHE A 455 -18.14 -4.11 21.76
N ASN A 456 -18.42 -2.84 21.49
CA ASN A 456 -17.77 -2.07 20.44
C ASN A 456 -16.45 -1.51 20.94
N LEU A 457 -15.42 -1.57 20.13
CA LEU A 457 -14.12 -0.98 20.44
C LEU A 457 -14.07 0.46 19.98
N GLN A 458 -13.78 1.35 20.90
CA GLN A 458 -13.43 2.74 20.61
C GLN A 458 -11.94 2.93 20.88
N TYR A 459 -11.14 2.94 19.81
CA TYR A 459 -9.71 3.12 19.93
C TYR A 459 -9.37 4.53 20.46
N ILE A 460 -8.50 4.59 21.45
CA ILE A 460 -8.06 5.85 22.07
C ILE A 460 -6.87 6.42 21.29
N SER A 461 -5.91 5.56 20.95
CA SER A 461 -4.68 5.94 20.25
C SER A 461 -4.95 6.31 18.79
N ARG A 462 -5.94 5.68 18.17
CA ARG A 462 -6.32 5.84 16.76
C ARG A 462 -7.83 6.06 16.61
N PRO A 463 -8.36 7.23 17.03
CA PRO A 463 -9.80 7.47 17.14
C PRO A 463 -10.54 7.44 15.80
N TYR A 464 -9.82 7.52 14.69
CA TYR A 464 -10.31 7.42 13.31
C TYR A 464 -10.49 5.98 12.82
N MET A 465 -10.01 4.97 13.54
CA MET A 465 -10.19 3.58 13.15
C MET A 465 -11.66 3.20 13.16
N THR A 466 -12.03 2.37 12.19
CA THR A 466 -13.38 1.81 12.11
C THR A 466 -13.70 1.03 13.39
N THR A 467 -14.87 1.29 13.96
CA THR A 467 -15.35 0.59 15.14
C THR A 467 -15.49 -0.92 14.83
N THR A 468 -14.75 -1.73 15.56
CA THR A 468 -14.87 -3.19 15.56
C THR A 468 -15.60 -3.66 16.80
N SER A 469 -16.05 -4.90 16.82
CA SER A 469 -16.73 -5.46 18.00
C SER A 469 -16.02 -6.74 18.44
N LEU A 470 -16.04 -7.00 19.75
CA LEU A 470 -15.71 -8.30 20.30
C LEU A 470 -16.91 -8.87 21.07
N THR A 471 -17.00 -10.20 21.14
CA THR A 471 -18.09 -10.89 21.84
C THR A 471 -17.51 -11.89 22.82
N PHE A 472 -17.81 -11.72 24.09
CA PHE A 472 -17.43 -12.66 25.13
C PHE A 472 -18.27 -13.93 25.09
N GLU A 473 -17.64 -15.06 25.41
CA GLU A 473 -18.23 -16.36 25.59
C GLU A 473 -18.08 -16.80 27.05
N ASP A 474 -19.08 -17.51 27.57
CA ASP A 474 -19.14 -18.03 28.92
C ASP A 474 -19.53 -19.53 28.91
N ASP A 475 -19.30 -20.21 30.02
CA ASP A 475 -19.70 -21.60 30.27
C ASP A 475 -21.00 -21.73 31.12
N GLY A 476 -21.69 -20.62 31.33
CA GLY A 476 -22.88 -20.49 32.17
C GLY A 476 -22.58 -19.91 33.55
N ASP A 477 -21.34 -20.01 34.04
CA ASP A 477 -20.92 -19.53 35.37
C ASP A 477 -19.90 -18.37 35.27
N LYS A 478 -19.03 -18.40 34.28
CA LYS A 478 -17.94 -17.44 34.11
C LYS A 478 -17.54 -17.21 32.67
N ILE A 479 -16.89 -16.08 32.41
CA ILE A 479 -16.31 -15.76 31.11
C ILE A 479 -15.10 -16.69 30.85
N ILE A 480 -15.14 -17.41 29.72
CA ILE A 480 -14.07 -18.33 29.28
C ILE A 480 -13.18 -17.75 28.19
N GLY A 481 -13.64 -16.71 27.47
CA GLY A 481 -12.91 -16.09 26.39
C GLY A 481 -13.73 -15.05 25.66
N PHE A 482 -13.21 -14.56 24.54
CA PHE A 482 -13.95 -13.71 23.61
C PHE A 482 -13.54 -13.97 22.16
N ARG A 483 -14.44 -13.63 21.21
CA ARG A 483 -14.12 -13.59 19.78
C ARG A 483 -13.81 -12.18 19.32
N TYR A 484 -12.66 -12.06 18.63
CA TYR A 484 -12.18 -10.82 18.02
C TYR A 484 -11.46 -11.15 16.70
N PHE A 485 -11.77 -10.45 15.61
CA PHE A 485 -11.27 -10.78 14.25
C PHE A 485 -11.44 -12.27 13.87
N ASN A 486 -12.60 -12.85 14.18
CA ASN A 486 -12.91 -14.27 13.97
C ASN A 486 -12.00 -15.28 14.71
N ARG A 487 -11.19 -14.79 15.66
CA ARG A 487 -10.32 -15.61 16.52
C ARG A 487 -10.91 -15.72 17.92
N PHE A 488 -10.69 -16.85 18.58
CA PHE A 488 -11.09 -17.04 19.95
C PHE A 488 -9.89 -16.83 20.88
N PHE A 489 -9.97 -15.83 21.71
CA PHE A 489 -9.01 -15.53 22.78
C PHE A 489 -9.48 -16.20 24.06
N LYS A 490 -8.75 -17.21 24.51
CA LYS A 490 -9.06 -17.96 25.72
C LYS A 490 -8.60 -17.20 26.95
N LYS A 491 -9.47 -17.09 27.97
CA LYS A 491 -9.11 -16.47 29.24
C LYS A 491 -8.07 -17.33 29.97
N LYS A 492 -6.94 -16.72 30.38
CA LYS A 492 -5.93 -17.38 31.21
C LYS A 492 -6.45 -17.51 32.65
N ASN A 493 -6.22 -18.67 33.26
CA ASN A 493 -6.50 -18.82 34.68
C ASN A 493 -5.55 -17.89 35.44
N SER A 494 -6.12 -17.10 36.36
CA SER A 494 -5.28 -16.35 37.33
C SER A 494 -4.57 -17.37 38.22
N ASN A 495 -3.24 -17.42 38.16
CA ASN A 495 -2.44 -18.21 39.11
C ASN A 495 -2.52 -17.60 40.49
#